data_7e43083fad15000b5d5e48cbedfc7354
#
_entry.id   7e43083fad15000b5d5e48cbedfc7354
#
_cell.length_a   1.000
_cell.length_b   1.000
_cell.length_c   1.000
_cell.angle_alpha   90.00
_cell.angle_beta   90.00
_cell.angle_gamma   90.00
#
_symmetry.space_group_name_H-M   'P 1'
#
loop_
_entity.id
_entity.type
_entity.pdbx_description
1 polymer ?
#
loop_
_entity_poly.entity_id
_entity_poly.type
_entity_poly.pdbx_seq_one_letter_code
_entity_poly.pdbx_strand_id
1 'polypeptide(L)'
;FSQAFLSKVVAALTQQFPETPTIVFVKGGGLWLERIAATGCTGLGVDWTVSLGQARARVGSQCAIQGNLDPAVLLGHPDHIRAEVARTIQSFGQLEPGVGHIFNFGHGISQFTPPENVQCLVEAVREFSSRSK
;
A
#
# COMPACT_ATOMS: atom_id res chain seq x y z
N PHE A 1 5.05 -21.97 5.02
CA PHE A 1 4.09 -22.46 6.03
C PHE A 1 2.90 -21.51 6.16
N SER A 2 3.12 -20.22 6.35
CA SER A 2 2.04 -19.23 6.56
C SER A 2 1.14 -19.01 5.35
N GLN A 3 1.65 -19.10 4.11
CA GLN A 3 0.87 -18.86 2.89
C GLN A 3 -0.36 -19.77 2.76
N ALA A 4 -0.21 -21.07 3.06
CA ALA A 4 -1.32 -22.02 2.95
C ALA A 4 -2.47 -21.69 3.92
N PHE A 5 -2.15 -21.21 5.12
CA PHE A 5 -3.14 -20.77 6.09
C PHE A 5 -3.77 -19.44 5.69
N LEU A 6 -2.96 -18.51 5.19
CA LEU A 6 -3.44 -17.22 4.69
C LEU A 6 -4.44 -17.40 3.53
N SER A 7 -4.13 -18.27 2.57
CA SER A 7 -5.06 -18.61 1.49
C SER A 7 -6.38 -19.19 2.00
N LYS A 8 -6.33 -20.06 3.01
CA LYS A 8 -7.55 -20.61 3.63
C LYS A 8 -8.39 -19.53 4.31
N VAL A 9 -7.75 -18.58 5.01
CA VAL A 9 -8.45 -17.47 5.67
C VAL A 9 -9.10 -16.57 4.64
N VAL A 10 -8.38 -16.16 3.60
CA VAL A 10 -8.92 -15.31 2.52
C VAL A 10 -10.08 -16.03 1.83
N ALA A 11 -9.92 -17.30 1.47
CA ALA A 11 -10.99 -18.07 0.83
C ALA A 11 -12.25 -18.18 1.70
N ALA A 12 -12.11 -18.44 3.00
CA ALA A 12 -13.23 -18.53 3.94
C ALA A 12 -13.96 -17.17 4.08
N LEU A 13 -13.19 -16.06 4.16
CA LEU A 13 -13.77 -14.71 4.23
C LEU A 13 -14.51 -14.37 2.94
N THR A 14 -13.93 -14.64 1.78
CA THR A 14 -14.57 -14.37 0.48
C THR A 14 -15.84 -15.21 0.30
N GLN A 15 -15.83 -16.46 0.77
CA GLN A 15 -17.03 -17.31 0.71
C GLN A 15 -18.15 -16.80 1.63
N GLN A 16 -17.80 -16.35 2.84
CA GLN A 16 -18.79 -15.91 3.83
C GLN A 16 -19.26 -14.47 3.58
N PHE A 17 -18.38 -13.61 3.05
CA PHE A 17 -18.61 -12.19 2.83
C PHE A 17 -18.12 -11.76 1.45
N PRO A 18 -18.78 -12.19 0.36
CA PRO A 18 -18.28 -12.00 -1.02
C PRO A 18 -18.13 -10.52 -1.43
N GLU A 19 -18.96 -9.63 -0.87
CA GLU A 19 -18.92 -8.20 -1.16
C GLU A 19 -17.90 -7.41 -0.32
N THR A 20 -17.22 -8.07 0.63
CA THR A 20 -16.28 -7.39 1.52
C THR A 20 -14.85 -7.54 0.97
N PRO A 21 -14.19 -6.45 0.55
CA PRO A 21 -12.82 -6.52 0.09
C PRO A 21 -11.86 -6.91 1.22
N THR A 22 -10.86 -7.71 0.88
CA THR A 22 -9.83 -8.17 1.81
C THR A 22 -8.47 -7.61 1.43
N ILE A 23 -7.73 -7.04 2.39
CA ILE A 23 -6.36 -6.59 2.19
C ILE A 23 -5.43 -7.50 3.00
N VAL A 24 -4.43 -8.07 2.33
CA VAL A 24 -3.41 -8.89 2.97
C VAL A 24 -2.11 -8.09 3.09
N PHE A 25 -1.59 -7.97 4.30
CA PHE A 25 -0.29 -7.36 4.58
C PHE A 25 0.64 -8.37 5.25
N VAL A 26 1.86 -8.49 4.71
CA VAL A 26 2.93 -9.30 5.31
C VAL A 26 4.19 -8.45 5.39
N LYS A 27 4.65 -8.12 6.60
CA LYS A 27 5.91 -7.41 6.79
C LYS A 27 7.08 -8.24 6.23
N GLY A 28 7.93 -7.61 5.43
CA GLY A 28 9.01 -8.31 4.72
C GLY A 28 8.52 -9.21 3.58
N GLY A 29 7.26 -9.05 3.15
CA GLY A 29 6.63 -9.86 2.12
C GLY A 29 7.10 -9.60 0.68
N GLY A 30 8.02 -8.67 0.48
CA GLY A 30 8.47 -8.24 -0.85
C GLY A 30 8.99 -9.33 -1.76
N LEU A 31 9.54 -10.41 -1.21
CA LEU A 31 9.98 -11.58 -2.00
C LEU A 31 8.82 -12.45 -2.50
N TRP A 32 7.63 -12.34 -1.91
CA TRP A 32 6.49 -13.24 -2.17
C TRP A 32 5.23 -12.53 -2.64
N LEU A 33 5.34 -11.36 -3.27
CA LEU A 33 4.20 -10.54 -3.70
C LEU A 33 3.22 -11.34 -4.57
N GLU A 34 3.72 -12.10 -5.53
CA GLU A 34 2.91 -12.93 -6.43
C GLU A 34 2.17 -14.03 -5.67
N ARG A 35 2.82 -14.61 -4.67
CA ARG A 35 2.20 -15.65 -3.84
C ARG A 35 1.13 -15.10 -2.92
N ILE A 36 1.31 -13.86 -2.45
CA ILE A 36 0.31 -13.18 -1.62
C ILE A 36 -0.89 -12.79 -2.51
N ALA A 37 -0.65 -12.23 -3.68
CA ALA A 37 -1.71 -11.92 -4.64
C ALA A 37 -2.51 -13.17 -5.05
N ALA A 38 -1.82 -14.31 -5.25
CA ALA A 38 -2.45 -15.59 -5.56
C ALA A 38 -3.36 -16.15 -4.44
N THR A 39 -3.41 -15.53 -3.26
CA THR A 39 -4.42 -15.89 -2.23
C THR A 39 -5.84 -15.50 -2.62
N GLY A 40 -6.00 -14.63 -3.64
CA GLY A 40 -7.28 -14.08 -4.06
C GLY A 40 -7.72 -12.86 -3.25
N CYS A 41 -6.79 -12.21 -2.51
CA CYS A 41 -7.10 -10.96 -1.81
C CYS A 41 -7.41 -9.83 -2.81
N THR A 42 -8.28 -8.92 -2.42
CA THR A 42 -8.67 -7.75 -3.22
C THR A 42 -7.56 -6.69 -3.24
N GLY A 43 -6.77 -6.64 -2.17
CA GLY A 43 -5.64 -5.73 -2.02
C GLY A 43 -4.43 -6.39 -1.37
N LEU A 44 -3.24 -5.95 -1.78
CA LEU A 44 -1.96 -6.37 -1.26
C LEU A 44 -1.26 -5.19 -0.57
N GLY A 45 -1.05 -5.27 0.73
CA GLY A 45 -0.26 -4.30 1.49
C GLY A 45 1.24 -4.57 1.32
N VAL A 46 1.99 -3.52 1.00
CA VAL A 46 3.44 -3.57 0.78
C VAL A 46 4.14 -2.69 1.80
N ASP A 47 5.23 -3.17 2.39
CA ASP A 47 6.05 -2.37 3.27
C ASP A 47 7.02 -1.45 2.50
N TRP A 48 7.66 -0.50 3.19
CA TRP A 48 8.54 0.51 2.59
C TRP A 48 9.84 -0.04 1.98
N THR A 49 10.16 -1.33 2.19
CA THR A 49 11.39 -1.95 1.66
C THR A 49 11.26 -2.33 0.19
N VAL A 50 10.07 -2.22 -0.39
CA VAL A 50 9.75 -2.57 -1.77
C VAL A 50 9.37 -1.32 -2.56
N SER A 51 9.88 -1.17 -3.78
CA SER A 51 9.39 -0.14 -4.70
C SER A 51 7.96 -0.45 -5.16
N LEU A 52 7.03 0.53 -5.05
CA LEU A 52 5.65 0.37 -5.53
C LEU A 52 5.58 0.06 -7.02
N GLY A 53 6.42 0.70 -7.84
CA GLY A 53 6.48 0.42 -9.26
C GLY A 53 6.92 -1.01 -9.56
N GLN A 54 7.88 -1.55 -8.80
CA GLN A 54 8.27 -2.95 -8.91
C GLN A 54 7.17 -3.90 -8.43
N ALA A 55 6.50 -3.57 -7.31
CA ALA A 55 5.38 -4.35 -6.82
C ALA A 55 4.26 -4.40 -7.88
N ARG A 56 3.90 -3.25 -8.47
CA ARG A 56 2.94 -3.15 -9.57
C ARG A 56 3.33 -4.01 -10.77
N ALA A 57 4.58 -3.93 -11.21
CA ALA A 57 5.07 -4.71 -12.36
C ALA A 57 4.98 -6.23 -12.11
N ARG A 58 5.17 -6.67 -10.87
CA ARG A 58 5.13 -8.09 -10.47
C ARG A 58 3.71 -8.61 -10.25
N VAL A 59 2.86 -7.81 -9.62
CA VAL A 59 1.49 -8.22 -9.26
C VAL A 59 0.50 -7.88 -10.38
N GLY A 60 0.80 -6.83 -11.15
CA GLY A 60 -0.04 -6.40 -12.26
C GLY A 60 -1.42 -5.91 -11.79
N SER A 61 -2.47 -6.38 -12.47
CA SER A 61 -3.87 -6.07 -12.17
C SER A 61 -4.58 -7.14 -11.32
N GLN A 62 -3.83 -8.06 -10.68
CA GLN A 62 -4.44 -9.15 -9.90
C GLN A 62 -5.17 -8.62 -8.65
N CYS A 63 -4.65 -7.57 -8.03
CA CYS A 63 -5.27 -6.89 -6.88
C CYS A 63 -4.77 -5.45 -6.76
N ALA A 64 -5.48 -4.62 -6.00
CA ALA A 64 -5.00 -3.30 -5.64
C ALA A 64 -3.73 -3.38 -4.78
N ILE A 65 -2.86 -2.37 -4.87
CA ILE A 65 -1.66 -2.29 -4.01
C ILE A 65 -1.86 -1.19 -2.98
N GLN A 66 -1.66 -1.53 -1.72
CA GLN A 66 -1.68 -0.58 -0.61
C GLN A 66 -0.27 -0.34 -0.09
N GLY A 67 0.08 0.90 0.09
CA GLY A 67 1.35 1.31 0.69
C GLY A 67 1.92 2.55 0.02
N ASN A 68 3.22 2.81 0.22
CA ASN A 68 4.12 2.15 1.16
C ASN A 68 5.17 3.14 1.71
N LEU A 69 4.69 4.35 2.05
CA LEU A 69 5.60 5.37 2.59
C LEU A 69 6.26 4.88 3.88
N ASP A 70 7.58 5.16 4.03
CA ASP A 70 8.28 4.92 5.28
C ASP A 70 7.68 5.83 6.38
N PRO A 71 7.15 5.28 7.48
CA PRO A 71 6.58 6.10 8.55
C PRO A 71 7.59 7.02 9.23
N ALA A 72 8.89 6.75 9.16
CA ALA A 72 9.94 7.62 9.70
C ALA A 72 9.97 9.00 9.01
N VAL A 73 9.46 9.12 7.80
CA VAL A 73 9.32 10.39 7.06
C VAL A 73 8.51 11.41 7.86
N LEU A 74 7.53 10.96 8.65
CA LEU A 74 6.70 11.84 9.49
C LEU A 74 7.43 12.50 10.66
N LEU A 75 8.66 12.10 10.95
CA LEU A 75 9.50 12.75 11.96
C LEU A 75 10.34 13.89 11.35
N GLY A 76 10.26 14.09 10.04
CA GLY A 76 11.00 15.10 9.32
C GLY A 76 10.25 16.42 9.11
N HIS A 77 10.87 17.32 8.32
CA HIS A 77 10.28 18.60 7.95
C HIS A 77 9.10 18.44 7.00
N PRO A 78 8.06 19.29 7.05
CA PRO A 78 6.90 19.21 6.15
C PRO A 78 7.23 19.16 4.65
N ASP A 79 8.22 19.91 4.18
CA ASP A 79 8.63 19.89 2.77
C ASP A 79 9.17 18.52 2.36
N HIS A 80 9.90 17.84 3.26
CA HIS A 80 10.37 16.50 3.02
C HIS A 80 9.21 15.49 2.97
N ILE A 81 8.24 15.63 3.88
CA ILE A 81 7.02 14.80 3.87
C ILE A 81 6.30 14.92 2.52
N ARG A 82 6.09 16.15 2.05
CA ARG A 82 5.44 16.39 0.75
C ARG A 82 6.22 15.78 -0.42
N ALA A 83 7.54 15.93 -0.42
CA ALA A 83 8.40 15.36 -1.46
C ALA A 83 8.32 13.83 -1.49
N GLU A 84 8.32 13.17 -0.34
CA GLU A 84 8.24 11.71 -0.25
C GLU A 84 6.85 11.18 -0.62
N VAL A 85 5.77 11.90 -0.28
CA VAL A 85 4.42 11.58 -0.76
C VAL A 85 4.37 11.63 -2.28
N ALA A 86 4.89 12.70 -2.88
CA ALA A 86 4.93 12.84 -4.35
C ALA A 86 5.70 11.69 -5.00
N ARG A 87 6.88 11.35 -4.47
CA ARG A 87 7.69 10.20 -4.98
C ARG A 87 6.95 8.88 -4.87
N THR A 88 6.27 8.64 -3.76
CA THR A 88 5.51 7.40 -3.53
C THR A 88 4.40 7.26 -4.58
N ILE A 89 3.62 8.31 -4.81
CA ILE A 89 2.56 8.32 -5.82
C ILE A 89 3.14 8.16 -7.23
N GLN A 90 4.21 8.88 -7.56
CA GLN A 90 4.89 8.77 -8.85
C GLN A 90 5.50 7.38 -9.09
N SER A 91 6.04 6.75 -8.04
CA SER A 91 6.60 5.41 -8.13
C SER A 91 5.56 4.36 -8.52
N PHE A 92 4.31 4.51 -8.10
CA PHE A 92 3.22 3.65 -8.54
C PHE A 92 2.92 3.83 -10.03
N GLY A 93 3.05 5.04 -10.55
CA GLY A 93 2.76 5.40 -11.94
C GLY A 93 1.30 5.74 -12.18
N GLN A 94 0.91 5.82 -13.46
CA GLN A 94 -0.45 6.18 -13.86
C GLN A 94 -1.47 5.09 -13.49
N LEU A 95 -2.65 5.52 -13.06
CA LEU A 95 -3.78 4.63 -12.83
C LEU A 95 -4.34 4.18 -14.18
N GLU A 96 -4.57 2.87 -14.30
CA GLU A 96 -5.21 2.24 -15.46
C GLU A 96 -6.45 1.49 -15.00
N PRO A 97 -7.44 1.25 -15.87
CA PRO A 97 -8.60 0.45 -15.51
C PRO A 97 -8.19 -0.91 -14.91
N GLY A 98 -8.75 -1.24 -13.74
CA GLY A 98 -8.44 -2.47 -13.02
C GLY A 98 -7.16 -2.45 -12.18
N VAL A 99 -6.45 -1.31 -12.15
CA VAL A 99 -5.24 -1.16 -11.31
C VAL A 99 -5.49 -0.11 -10.24
N GLY A 100 -5.49 -0.51 -8.97
CA GLY A 100 -5.76 0.37 -7.84
C GLY A 100 -4.54 0.62 -6.96
N HIS A 101 -4.38 1.87 -6.50
CA HIS A 101 -3.44 2.24 -5.45
C HIS A 101 -4.18 2.79 -4.24
N ILE A 102 -3.92 2.23 -3.06
CA ILE A 102 -4.39 2.74 -1.78
C ILE A 102 -3.17 3.31 -1.07
N PHE A 103 -3.06 4.66 -1.03
CA PHE A 103 -1.94 5.28 -0.32
C PHE A 103 -1.99 4.91 1.17
N ASN A 104 -0.88 4.43 1.68
CA ASN A 104 -0.71 4.11 3.10
C ASN A 104 0.79 4.14 3.45
N PHE A 105 1.08 4.00 4.74
CA PHE A 105 2.43 3.68 5.18
C PHE A 105 2.73 2.20 4.97
N GLY A 106 4.02 1.88 4.86
CA GLY A 106 4.47 0.50 4.85
C GLY A 106 4.48 -0.17 6.24
N HIS A 107 4.09 0.56 7.30
CA HIS A 107 3.95 0.10 8.68
C HIS A 107 3.16 1.13 9.52
N GLY A 108 2.93 0.85 10.81
CA GLY A 108 2.36 1.81 11.75
C GLY A 108 3.30 3.01 12.02
N ILE A 109 2.71 4.16 12.34
CA ILE A 109 3.47 5.38 12.68
C ILE A 109 3.95 5.35 14.13
N SER A 110 5.00 6.12 14.42
CA SER A 110 5.51 6.30 15.80
C SER A 110 4.51 7.07 16.66
N GLN A 111 4.40 6.71 17.94
CA GLN A 111 3.64 7.49 18.94
C GLN A 111 4.18 8.91 19.14
N PHE A 112 5.41 9.17 18.72
CA PHE A 112 6.06 10.48 18.80
C PHE A 112 5.88 11.31 17.51
N THR A 113 5.09 10.82 16.56
CA THR A 113 4.81 11.56 15.34
C THR A 113 3.99 12.82 15.65
N PRO A 114 4.45 14.04 15.26
CA PRO A 114 3.67 15.24 15.42
C PRO A 114 2.35 15.16 14.64
N PRO A 115 1.19 15.45 15.24
CA PRO A 115 -0.11 15.42 14.55
C PRO A 115 -0.16 16.31 13.31
N GLU A 116 0.50 17.48 13.36
CA GLU A 116 0.61 18.42 12.24
C GLU A 116 1.32 17.81 11.02
N ASN A 117 2.29 16.91 11.25
CA ASN A 117 2.97 16.21 10.16
C ASN A 117 2.05 15.16 9.50
N VAL A 118 1.16 14.55 10.27
CA VAL A 118 0.12 13.67 9.71
C VAL A 118 -0.87 14.47 8.87
N GLN A 119 -1.27 15.66 9.34
CA GLN A 119 -2.12 16.56 8.56
C GLN A 119 -1.45 16.98 7.25
N CYS A 120 -0.19 17.40 7.31
CA CYS A 120 0.62 17.75 6.12
C CYS A 120 0.65 16.59 5.11
N LEU A 121 0.83 15.36 5.57
CA LEU A 121 0.81 14.18 4.71
C LEU A 121 -0.55 14.01 4.03
N VAL A 122 -1.66 14.08 4.78
CA VAL A 122 -3.01 13.90 4.21
C VAL A 122 -3.30 14.95 3.14
N GLU A 123 -2.91 16.21 3.39
CA GLU A 123 -3.05 17.30 2.42
C GLU A 123 -2.21 17.05 1.16
N ALA A 124 -0.96 16.61 1.31
CA ALA A 124 -0.08 16.26 0.21
C ALA A 124 -0.64 15.10 -0.63
N VAL A 125 -1.14 14.03 0.02
CA VAL A 125 -1.75 12.89 -0.70
C VAL A 125 -2.95 13.35 -1.53
N ARG A 126 -3.84 14.17 -0.97
CA ARG A 126 -5.01 14.71 -1.70
C ARG A 126 -4.58 15.57 -2.90
N GLU A 127 -3.59 16.44 -2.71
CA GLU A 127 -3.09 17.30 -3.78
C GLU A 127 -2.48 16.49 -4.93
N PHE A 128 -1.56 15.59 -4.62
CA PHE A 128 -0.83 14.86 -5.66
C PHE A 128 -1.66 13.75 -6.32
N SER A 129 -2.61 13.15 -5.60
CA SER A 129 -3.54 12.17 -6.19
C SER A 129 -4.53 12.81 -7.19
N SER A 130 -4.91 14.09 -7.00
CA SER A 130 -5.81 14.78 -7.90
C SER A 130 -5.15 15.22 -9.22
N ARG A 131 -3.82 15.37 -9.23
CA ARG A 131 -3.03 15.71 -10.43
C ARG A 131 -2.72 14.50 -11.32
N SER A 132 -2.98 13.31 -10.85
CA SER A 132 -2.71 12.05 -11.57
C SER A 132 -3.91 11.54 -12.39
N LYS A 133 -4.92 12.40 -12.57
CA LYS A 133 -6.11 12.11 -13.39
C LYS A 133 -5.94 12.60 -14.83
#